data_f726d0973676cfddd74ca78d664b7786
#
_entry.id   f726d0973676cfddd74ca78d664b7786
#
_cell.length_a   1.000
_cell.length_b   1.000
_cell.length_c   1.000
_cell.angle_alpha   90.00
_cell.angle_beta   90.00
_cell.angle_gamma   90.00
#
_symmetry.space_group_name_H-M   'P 1'
#
loop_
_entity.id
_entity.type
_entity.pdbx_description
1 polymer ?
#
loop_
_entity_poly.entity_id
_entity_poly.type
_entity_poly.pdbx_seq_one_letter_code
_entity_poly.pdbx_strand_id
1 'polypeptide(L)' 'SYRTREEAEIFAEALRGRGHQAFVTEAELGERGVFFRVRIGPFEHARDAERYRTTFEQEEQMNTYVVRRRDEV' A
#
# COMPACT_ATOMS: atom_id res chain seq x y z
N SER A 1 -2.92 8.64 0.43
CA SER A 1 -2.75 8.98 -1.00
C SER A 1 -1.78 10.14 -1.16
N TYR A 2 -1.03 10.09 -2.23
CA TYR A 2 -0.01 11.08 -2.55
C TYR A 2 -0.37 11.76 -3.86
N ARG A 3 -0.02 13.02 -4.01
CA ARG A 3 -0.33 13.76 -5.22
C ARG A 3 0.66 13.51 -6.34
N THR A 4 1.88 13.12 -6.02
CA THR A 4 2.89 12.83 -7.03
C THR A 4 3.41 11.41 -6.86
N ARG A 5 3.84 10.83 -7.98
CA ARG A 5 4.47 9.51 -7.96
C ARG A 5 5.75 9.53 -7.13
N GLU A 6 6.48 10.63 -7.20
CA GLU A 6 7.75 10.75 -6.47
C GLU A 6 7.56 10.65 -4.97
N GLU A 7 6.54 11.33 -4.44
CA GLU A 7 6.22 11.24 -3.01
C GLU A 7 5.86 9.81 -2.62
N ALA A 8 5.01 9.16 -3.42
CA ALA A 8 4.59 7.79 -3.17
C ALA A 8 5.79 6.84 -3.24
N GLU A 9 6.67 7.03 -4.21
CA GLU A 9 7.86 6.18 -4.37
C GLU A 9 8.82 6.32 -3.20
N ILE A 10 8.98 7.54 -2.67
CA ILE A 10 9.83 7.75 -1.49
C ILE A 10 9.31 6.92 -0.32
N PHE A 11 8.00 6.94 -0.11
CA PHE A 11 7.40 6.17 0.96
C PHE A 11 7.51 4.65 0.70
N ALA A 12 7.22 4.24 -0.53
CA ALA A 12 7.33 2.82 -0.90
C ALA A 12 8.76 2.32 -0.73
N GLU A 13 9.74 3.12 -1.11
CA GLU A 13 11.14 2.76 -0.95
C GLU A 13 11.53 2.58 0.51
N ALA A 14 11.03 3.47 1.38
CA ALA A 14 11.26 3.35 2.81
C ALA A 14 10.68 2.05 3.35
N LEU A 15 9.50 1.67 2.88
CA LEU A 15 8.88 0.41 3.30
C LEU A 15 9.64 -0.80 2.77
N ARG A 16 10.14 -0.74 1.53
CA ARG A 16 10.96 -1.82 0.97
C ARG A 16 12.23 -2.02 1.79
N GLY A 17 12.83 -0.93 2.23
CA GLY A 17 14.01 -0.99 3.08
C GLY A 17 13.74 -1.64 4.43
N ARG A 18 12.48 -1.69 4.84
CA ARG A 18 12.05 -2.33 6.08
C ARG A 18 11.51 -3.75 5.85
N GLY A 19 11.66 -4.27 4.66
CA GLY A 19 11.30 -5.64 4.33
C GLY A 19 9.89 -5.84 3.76
N HIS A 20 9.18 -4.76 3.47
CA HIS A 20 7.84 -4.87 2.90
C HIS A 20 7.89 -4.88 1.38
N GLN A 21 6.97 -5.64 0.76
CA GLN A 21 6.85 -5.66 -0.70
C GLN A 21 5.93 -4.52 -1.13
N ALA A 22 6.45 -3.32 -1.09
CA ALA A 22 5.67 -2.11 -1.39
C ALA A 22 5.81 -1.70 -2.84
N PHE A 23 4.72 -1.20 -3.41
CA PHE A 23 4.72 -0.69 -4.77
C PHE A 23 3.70 0.44 -4.88
N VAL A 24 3.83 1.24 -5.92
CA VAL A 24 2.97 2.40 -6.13
C VAL A 24 1.95 2.09 -7.22
N THR A 25 0.70 2.46 -6.98
CA THR A 25 -0.36 2.39 -7.99
C THR A 25 -0.92 3.77 -8.24
N GLU A 26 -1.38 3.99 -9.46
CA GLU A 26 -2.04 5.22 -9.85
C GLU A 26 -3.54 5.05 -9.71
N ALA A 27 -4.20 6.05 -9.15
CA ALA A 27 -5.65 6.03 -8.97
C ALA A 27 -6.26 7.31 -9.55
N GLU A 28 -7.24 7.14 -10.42
CA GLU A 28 -8.00 8.26 -10.95
C GLU A 28 -9.25 8.44 -10.10
N LEU A 29 -9.41 9.61 -9.52
CA LEU A 29 -10.50 9.90 -8.59
C LEU A 29 -11.45 10.97 -9.17
N GLY A 30 -11.72 10.88 -10.46
CA GLY A 30 -12.64 11.78 -11.14
C GLY A 30 -12.19 13.23 -11.07
N GLU A 31 -13.06 14.11 -10.59
CA GLU A 31 -12.75 15.53 -10.49
C GLU A 31 -11.60 15.84 -9.54
N ARG A 32 -11.32 14.93 -8.63
CA ARG A 32 -10.22 15.10 -7.67
C ARG A 32 -8.86 14.89 -8.33
N GLY A 33 -8.85 14.33 -9.53
CA GLY A 33 -7.64 14.12 -10.31
C GLY A 33 -6.98 12.79 -10.06
N VAL A 34 -5.68 12.73 -10.37
CA VAL A 34 -4.90 11.52 -10.25
C VAL A 34 -4.12 11.56 -8.94
N PHE A 35 -4.15 10.45 -8.22
CA PHE A 35 -3.41 10.27 -6.97
C PHE A 35 -2.60 8.99 -7.04
N PHE A 36 -1.59 8.91 -6.20
CA PHE A 36 -0.71 7.74 -6.14
C PHE A 36 -0.82 7.09 -4.77
N ARG A 37 -0.94 5.77 -4.76
CA ARG A 37 -1.15 5.01 -3.53
C ARG A 37 -0.03 4.00 -3.38
N VAL A 38 0.35 3.76 -2.13
CA VAL A 38 1.33 2.73 -1.82
C VAL A 38 0.58 1.48 -1.37
N ARG A 39 0.91 0.35 -1.96
CA ARG A 39 0.30 -0.94 -1.69
C ARG A 39 1.38 -1.92 -1.28
N ILE A 40 0.96 -2.94 -0.53
CA ILE A 40 1.84 -4.04 -0.15
C ILE A 40 1.18 -5.34 -0.62
N GLY A 41 1.96 -6.20 -1.23
CA GLY A 41 1.47 -7.47 -1.77
C GLY A 41 2.10 -7.77 -3.11
N PRO A 42 1.47 -8.62 -3.92
CA PRO A 42 0.20 -9.32 -3.67
C PRO A 42 0.36 -10.53 -2.74
N PHE A 43 -0.77 -11.01 -2.22
CA PHE A 43 -0.83 -12.20 -1.37
C PHE A 43 -1.67 -13.26 -2.05
N GLU A 44 -1.37 -14.53 -1.80
CA GLU A 44 -2.14 -15.63 -2.40
C GLU A 44 -3.54 -15.75 -1.83
N HIS A 45 -3.70 -15.43 -0.56
CA HIS A 45 -4.98 -15.57 0.14
C HIS A 45 -5.32 -14.30 0.90
N ALA A 46 -6.61 -13.99 0.95
CA ALA A 46 -7.10 -12.82 1.67
C ALA A 46 -6.70 -12.85 3.14
N ARG A 47 -6.69 -14.04 3.75
CA ARG A 47 -6.31 -14.17 5.16
C ARG A 47 -4.85 -13.78 5.40
N ASP A 48 -3.99 -14.02 4.43
CA ASP A 48 -2.57 -13.65 4.54
C ASP A 48 -2.42 -12.14 4.49
N ALA A 49 -3.19 -11.48 3.62
CA ALA A 49 -3.21 -10.02 3.55
C ALA A 49 -3.73 -9.42 4.86
N GLU A 50 -4.77 -10.03 5.44
CA GLU A 50 -5.33 -9.56 6.70
C GLU A 50 -4.34 -9.71 7.85
N ARG A 51 -3.62 -10.82 7.92
CA ARG A 51 -2.59 -11.03 8.93
C ARG A 51 -1.47 -10.01 8.77
N TYR A 52 -1.06 -9.80 7.54
CA TYR A 52 0.01 -8.84 7.25
C TYR A 52 -0.43 -7.43 7.64
N ARG A 53 -1.67 -7.09 7.33
CA ARG A 53 -2.23 -5.78 7.68
C ARG A 53 -2.13 -5.53 9.19
N THR A 54 -2.54 -6.50 10.00
CA THR A 54 -2.51 -6.37 11.45
C THR A 54 -1.08 -6.14 11.95
N THR A 55 -0.14 -6.97 11.49
CA THR A 55 1.26 -6.85 11.87
C THR A 55 1.85 -5.52 11.40
N PHE A 56 1.56 -5.17 10.16
CA PHE A 56 2.04 -3.93 9.57
C PHE A 56 1.57 -2.71 10.34
N GLU A 57 0.28 -2.69 10.70
CA GLU A 57 -0.28 -1.56 11.46
C GLU A 57 0.40 -1.40 12.80
N GLN A 58 0.72 -2.52 13.45
CA GLN A 58 1.41 -2.49 14.73
C GLN A 58 2.86 -2.02 14.60
N GLU A 59 3.56 -2.53 13.60
CA GLU A 59 4.97 -2.19 13.40
C GLU A 59 5.17 -0.77 12.90
N GLU A 60 4.35 -0.34 11.95
CA GLU A 60 4.50 0.96 11.32
C GLU A 60 3.61 2.04 11.93
N GLN A 61 2.71 1.64 12.83
CA GLN A 61 1.78 2.55 13.49
C GLN A 61 0.95 3.35 12.47
N MET A 62 0.41 2.63 11.49
CA MET A 62 -0.37 3.20 10.41
C MET A 62 -1.66 2.41 10.24
N ASN A 63 -2.72 3.11 9.86
CA ASN A 63 -3.98 2.47 9.52
C ASN A 63 -3.98 2.06 8.06
N THR A 64 -4.43 0.83 7.77
CA THR A 64 -4.51 0.33 6.41
C THR A 64 -5.84 -0.40 6.21
N TYR A 65 -6.05 -0.88 4.98
CA TYR A 65 -7.20 -1.73 4.67
C TYR A 65 -6.81 -2.66 3.52
N VAL A 66 -7.44 -3.84 3.50
CA VAL A 66 -7.17 -4.83 2.46
C VAL A 66 -8.00 -4.49 1.22
N VAL A 67 -7.34 -4.51 0.07
CA VAL A 67 -7.99 -4.24 -1.21
C VAL A 67 -8.14 -5.58 -1.93
N ARG A 68 -9.34 -5.84 -2.47
CA ARG A 68 -9.64 -7.07 -3.20
C ARG A 68 -9.08 -7.09 -4.60
N ARG A 69 -7.84 -6.75 -4.73
CA ARG A 69 -7.18 -6.77 -6.02
C ARG A 69 -5.90 -7.57 -5.84
N ARG A 70 -6.03 -8.91 -5.95
CA ARG A 70 -4.94 -9.85 -5.71
C ARG A 70 -4.46 -9.79 -4.27
N ASP A 71 -5.42 -9.46 -3.37
CA ASP A 71 -5.18 -9.41 -1.93
C ASP A 71 -3.98 -8.55 -1.56
N GLU A 72 -4.08 -7.28 -1.88
CA GLU A 72 -3.10 -6.26 -1.52
C GLU A 72 -3.51 -5.55 -0.23
N VAL A 73 -2.54 -5.04 0.46
CA VAL A 73 -2.74 -4.21 1.63
C VAL A 73 -2.46 -2.75 1.29
#